data_78141315c66c1b435e8893361e784f0d
#
_entry.id   78141315c66c1b435e8893361e784f0d
#
_cell.length_a   1.000
_cell.length_b   1.000
_cell.length_c   1.000
_cell.angle_alpha   90.00
_cell.angle_beta   90.00
_cell.angle_gamma   90.00
#
_symmetry.space_group_name_H-M   'P 1'
#
loop_
_entity.id
_entity.type
_entity.pdbx_description
1 polymer ?
#
loop_
_entity_poly.entity_id
_entity_poly.type
_entity_poly.pdbx_seq_one_letter_code
_entity_poly.pdbx_strand_id
1 'polypeptide(L)'
;MKTREERITEVETMLRKAPEIMSPLKVAKFSPFGRNRVYEMIKTKELKAYKYQNTYIIAKVDLVEYLADHCEDRNLRHFTIKDGDK
;
A
#
# COMPACT_ATOMS: atom_id res chain seq x y z
N MET A 1 -9.89 -16.58 12.38
CA MET A 1 -9.95 -15.38 11.53
C MET A 1 -9.28 -14.22 12.24
N LYS A 2 -8.49 -13.46 11.52
CA LYS A 2 -7.75 -12.37 12.14
C LYS A 2 -8.62 -11.13 12.30
N THR A 3 -8.39 -10.41 13.39
CA THR A 3 -9.06 -9.12 13.55
C THR A 3 -8.44 -8.10 12.63
N ARG A 4 -9.10 -6.96 12.48
CA ARG A 4 -8.55 -5.87 11.68
C ARG A 4 -7.22 -5.39 12.24
N GLU A 5 -7.12 -5.32 13.56
CA GLU A 5 -5.89 -4.86 14.19
C GLU A 5 -4.74 -5.83 13.93
N GLU A 6 -5.03 -7.12 13.97
CA GLU A 6 -4.00 -8.11 13.65
C GLU A 6 -3.54 -8.00 12.22
N ARG A 7 -4.47 -7.75 11.31
CA ARG A 7 -4.13 -7.59 9.90
C ARG A 7 -3.30 -6.33 9.68
N ILE A 8 -3.63 -5.25 10.37
CA ILE A 8 -2.85 -4.03 10.28
C ILE A 8 -1.42 -4.27 10.76
N THR A 9 -1.26 -4.94 11.89
CA THR A 9 0.07 -5.25 12.40
C THR A 9 0.85 -6.10 11.42
N GLU A 10 0.19 -7.08 10.82
CA GLU A 10 0.84 -7.96 9.86
C GLU A 10 1.32 -7.18 8.64
N VAL A 11 0.47 -6.30 8.12
CA VAL A 11 0.83 -5.49 6.96
C VAL A 11 1.95 -4.51 7.32
N GLU A 12 1.90 -3.92 8.51
CA GLU A 12 2.96 -3.03 8.94
C GLU A 12 4.31 -3.76 8.98
N THR A 13 4.30 -4.99 9.44
CA THR A 13 5.52 -5.79 9.47
C THR A 13 6.04 -6.03 8.05
N MET A 14 5.14 -6.33 7.13
CA MET A 14 5.52 -6.56 5.74
C MET A 14 6.08 -5.30 5.09
N LEU A 15 5.58 -4.13 5.49
CA LEU A 15 5.97 -2.87 4.89
C LEU A 15 6.95 -2.07 5.76
N ARG A 16 7.61 -2.74 6.68
CA ARG A 16 8.47 -2.02 7.62
C ARG A 16 9.60 -1.24 6.93
N LYS A 17 10.00 -1.67 5.74
CA LYS A 17 11.06 -0.98 5.00
C LYS A 17 10.53 0.12 4.10
N ALA A 18 9.23 0.24 3.97
CA ALA A 18 8.64 1.27 3.13
C ALA A 18 8.76 2.63 3.81
N PRO A 19 8.97 3.70 3.03
CA PRO A 19 9.04 5.03 3.63
C PRO A 19 7.68 5.46 4.16
N GLU A 20 7.70 6.38 5.12
CA GLU A 20 6.46 6.89 5.72
C GLU A 20 5.61 7.63 4.71
N ILE A 21 6.24 8.24 3.72
CA ILE A 21 5.56 8.99 2.67
C ILE A 21 6.04 8.44 1.34
N MET A 22 5.09 8.12 0.48
CA MET A 22 5.41 7.44 -0.77
C MET A 22 4.75 8.13 -1.95
N SER A 23 5.42 8.04 -3.11
CA SER A 23 4.80 8.39 -4.38
C SER A 23 3.96 7.21 -4.88
N PRO A 24 3.12 7.42 -5.90
CA PRO A 24 2.36 6.30 -6.45
C PRO A 24 3.25 5.16 -6.96
N LEU A 25 4.41 5.47 -7.51
CA LEU A 25 5.31 4.43 -7.97
C LEU A 25 5.86 3.62 -6.80
N LYS A 26 6.14 4.28 -5.68
CA LYS A 26 6.59 3.56 -4.50
C LYS A 26 5.46 2.69 -3.94
N VAL A 27 4.23 3.18 -3.97
CA VAL A 27 3.09 2.38 -3.53
C VAL A 27 2.99 1.12 -4.38
N ALA A 28 3.16 1.25 -5.69
CA ALA A 28 3.12 0.07 -6.57
C ALA A 28 4.24 -0.90 -6.23
N LYS A 29 5.40 -0.38 -5.84
CA LYS A 29 6.54 -1.22 -5.49
C LYS A 29 6.29 -2.02 -4.21
N PHE A 30 5.62 -1.40 -3.24
CA PHE A 30 5.41 -2.00 -1.93
C PHE A 30 3.99 -2.55 -1.76
N SER A 31 3.29 -2.81 -2.85
CA SER A 31 1.95 -3.36 -2.79
C SER A 31 1.78 -4.37 -3.91
N PRO A 32 0.74 -5.20 -3.86
CA PRO A 32 0.47 -6.15 -4.94
C PRO A 32 -0.17 -5.52 -6.16
N PHE A 33 -0.38 -4.21 -6.15
CA PHE A 33 -1.07 -3.53 -7.23
C PHE A 33 -0.08 -3.00 -8.26
N GLY A 34 -0.49 -3.04 -9.53
CA GLY A 34 0.30 -2.40 -10.57
C GLY A 34 0.16 -0.89 -10.52
N ARG A 35 1.06 -0.20 -11.25
CA ARG A 35 1.08 1.26 -11.26
C ARG A 35 -0.27 1.84 -11.71
N ASN A 36 -0.83 1.29 -12.78
CA ASN A 36 -2.09 1.82 -13.28
C ASN A 36 -3.22 1.65 -12.27
N ARG A 37 -3.22 0.53 -11.57
CA ARG A 37 -4.24 0.30 -10.56
C ARG A 37 -4.10 1.29 -9.41
N VAL A 38 -2.87 1.61 -9.02
CA VAL A 38 -2.64 2.57 -7.94
C VAL A 38 -3.18 3.94 -8.33
N TYR A 39 -2.90 4.39 -9.54
CA TYR A 39 -3.44 5.67 -10.01
C TYR A 39 -4.96 5.66 -10.06
N GLU A 40 -5.54 4.55 -10.48
CA GLU A 40 -6.99 4.43 -10.50
C GLU A 40 -7.57 4.54 -9.10
N MET A 41 -6.94 3.86 -8.13
CA MET A 41 -7.41 3.92 -6.74
C MET A 41 -7.34 5.33 -6.18
N ILE A 42 -6.33 6.08 -6.57
CA ILE A 42 -6.21 7.47 -6.16
C ILE A 42 -7.33 8.31 -6.78
N LYS A 43 -7.59 8.11 -8.06
CA LYS A 43 -8.63 8.86 -8.76
C LYS A 43 -10.02 8.60 -8.18
N THR A 44 -10.30 7.36 -7.84
CA THR A 44 -11.60 7.00 -7.29
C THR A 44 -11.69 7.24 -5.80
N LYS A 45 -10.59 7.68 -5.20
CA LYS A 45 -10.51 7.96 -3.77
C LYS A 45 -10.64 6.72 -2.90
N GLU A 46 -10.40 5.55 -3.47
CA GLU A 46 -10.30 4.33 -2.69
C GLU A 46 -9.08 4.37 -1.79
N LEU A 47 -7.98 4.89 -2.31
CA LEU A 47 -6.75 5.05 -1.55
C LEU A 47 -6.54 6.53 -1.29
N LYS A 48 -6.44 6.88 -0.02
CA LYS A 48 -6.26 8.26 0.37
C LYS A 48 -4.91 8.78 -0.09
N ALA A 49 -4.91 9.93 -0.73
CA ALA A 49 -3.68 10.54 -1.22
C ALA A 49 -3.82 12.05 -1.16
N TYR A 50 -2.69 12.70 -1.03
CA TYR A 50 -2.64 14.17 -1.02
C TYR A 50 -1.90 14.62 -2.26
N LYS A 51 -2.45 15.62 -2.93
CA LYS A 51 -1.80 16.16 -4.11
C LYS A 51 -0.87 17.30 -3.73
N TYR A 52 0.35 17.26 -4.21
CA TYR A 52 1.31 18.32 -3.99
C TYR A 52 1.93 18.65 -5.33
N GLN A 53 1.63 19.84 -5.85
CA GLN A 53 2.06 20.27 -7.18
C GLN A 53 1.59 19.25 -8.22
N ASN A 54 2.49 18.59 -8.93
CA ASN A 54 2.11 17.65 -9.97
C ASN A 54 2.26 16.20 -9.53
N THR A 55 2.38 15.96 -8.24
CA THR A 55 2.57 14.60 -7.77
C THR A 55 1.57 14.29 -6.64
N TYR A 56 1.46 13.01 -6.32
CA TYR A 56 0.65 12.58 -5.19
C TYR A 56 1.54 12.06 -4.10
N ILE A 57 1.08 12.25 -2.87
CA ILE A 57 1.77 11.78 -1.68
C ILE A 57 0.84 10.84 -0.94
N ILE A 58 1.29 9.63 -0.68
CA ILE A 58 0.51 8.63 0.03
C ILE A 58 1.24 8.29 1.33
N ALA A 59 0.55 8.46 2.46
CA ALA A 59 1.12 8.09 3.74
C ALA A 59 1.14 6.58 3.89
N LYS A 60 2.21 6.06 4.47
CA LYS A 60 2.34 4.62 4.68
C LYS A 60 1.17 4.09 5.49
N VAL A 61 0.71 4.82 6.49
CA VAL A 61 -0.39 4.36 7.32
C VAL A 61 -1.67 4.17 6.50
N ASP A 62 -1.91 5.03 5.53
CA ASP A 62 -3.09 4.89 4.67
C ASP A 62 -2.99 3.64 3.81
N LEU A 63 -1.81 3.34 3.31
CA LEU A 63 -1.61 2.12 2.52
C LEU A 63 -1.78 0.89 3.40
N VAL A 64 -1.24 0.92 4.61
CA VAL A 64 -1.38 -0.20 5.54
C VAL A 64 -2.85 -0.48 5.81
N GLU A 65 -3.62 0.55 6.10
CA GLU A 65 -5.04 0.37 6.38
C GLU A 65 -5.80 -0.16 5.17
N TYR A 66 -5.48 0.36 4.00
CA TYR A 66 -6.13 -0.11 2.78
C TYR A 66 -5.86 -1.60 2.57
N LEU A 67 -4.61 -2.00 2.68
CA LEU A 67 -4.26 -3.41 2.48
C LEU A 67 -4.91 -4.29 3.53
N ALA A 68 -4.94 -3.84 4.78
CA ALA A 68 -5.55 -4.63 5.84
C ALA A 68 -7.04 -4.81 5.61
N ASP A 69 -7.70 -3.82 5.04
CA ASP A 69 -9.15 -3.85 4.87
C ASP A 69 -9.59 -4.54 3.58
N HIS A 70 -8.75 -4.53 2.54
CA HIS A 70 -9.17 -4.96 1.21
C HIS A 70 -8.47 -6.20 0.70
N CYS A 71 -7.39 -6.63 1.32
CA CYS A 71 -6.67 -7.82 0.86
C CYS A 71 -6.98 -8.99 1.77
N GLU A 72 -7.24 -10.14 1.16
CA GLU A 72 -7.44 -11.36 1.92
C GLU A 72 -6.09 -11.87 2.42
N ASP A 73 -6.15 -12.67 3.47
CA ASP A 73 -4.93 -13.20 4.07
C ASP A 73 -4.04 -13.91 3.06
N ARG A 74 -4.64 -14.70 2.16
CA ARG A 74 -3.83 -15.42 1.18
C ARG A 74 -3.14 -14.47 0.22
N ASN A 75 -3.78 -13.34 -0.10
CA ASN A 75 -3.16 -12.35 -0.96
C ASN A 75 -1.96 -11.73 -0.28
N LEU A 76 -2.08 -11.48 1.01
CA LEU A 76 -0.97 -10.93 1.77
C LEU A 76 0.19 -11.92 1.87
N ARG A 77 -0.13 -13.20 2.01
CA ARG A 77 0.91 -14.22 2.09
C ARG A 77 1.72 -14.34 0.81
N HIS A 78 1.06 -14.14 -0.32
CA HIS A 78 1.73 -14.25 -1.62
C HIS A 78 2.31 -12.92 -2.08
N PHE A 79 2.08 -11.89 -1.32
CA PHE A 79 2.60 -10.56 -1.62
C PHE A 79 4.11 -10.57 -1.41
N THR A 80 4.84 -10.19 -2.44
CA THR A 80 6.29 -10.13 -2.36
C THR A 80 6.73 -8.70 -2.64
N ILE A 81 7.45 -8.13 -1.70
CA ILE A 81 7.99 -6.80 -1.87
C ILE A 81 9.23 -6.90 -2.76
N LYS A 82 9.22 -6.14 -3.83
CA LYS A 82 10.32 -6.16 -4.78
C LYS A 82 11.37 -5.12 -4.43
N ASP A 83 11.63 -5.02 -3.16
CA ASP A 83 12.62 -4.09 -2.66
C ASP A 83 13.99 -4.53 -3.12
N GLY A 84 14.71 -3.64 -3.78
CA GLY A 84 16.03 -3.95 -4.26
C GLY A 84 16.10 -4.57 -5.64
N ASP A 85 14.96 -4.87 -6.22
CA ASP A 85 14.97 -5.30 -7.60
C ASP A 85 15.28 -4.13 -8.46
N LYS A 86 15.75 -4.28 -9.08
CA LYS A 86 15.92 -3.14 -9.80
C LYS A 86 15.52 -3.19 -10.85
#